data_2d0e89aeeae03e5a280d20d5db36dc66
#
_entry.id   2d0e89aeeae03e5a280d20d5db36dc66
#
_cell.length_a   1.000
_cell.length_b   1.000
_cell.length_c   1.000
_cell.angle_alpha   90.00
_cell.angle_beta   90.00
_cell.angle_gamma   90.00
#
_symmetry.space_group_name_H-M   'P 1'
#
loop_
_entity.id
_entity.type
_entity.pdbx_description
1 polymer ?
#
loop_
_entity_poly.entity_id
_entity_poly.type
_entity_poly.pdbx_seq_one_letter_code
_entity_poly.pdbx_strand_id
1 'polypeptide(L)'
;MGTEVFHNLKKVLHERGLSTAVGDEGGFAPKLEGTEDALNVIVKAIELAGYVPGKDVNIGLDCASSEFFVDGVYNYQQLKDGQVKEVNGQKLTSLQQAEYLKSLVEKYPIDSIEDGMAENDWEGWKILTEMIGDRCQLVGDDLFVTNVKYLQKGIDLGCANSILVKVNQIGSLTETLRAVELAQRNGYTAVISHRSGETEDATIADIAVATNAGQIKTGSASRSDRMAKYNQLLRIEEELGSAAQYGYGKKTRRPE
;
A
#
# COMPACT_ATOMS: atom_id res chain seq x y z
N MET A 1 17.79 4.15 -2.80
CA MET A 1 17.14 2.97 -2.19
C MET A 1 16.22 2.22 -3.16
N GLY A 2 15.05 2.75 -3.55
CA GLY A 2 14.07 2.01 -4.35
C GLY A 2 14.62 1.37 -5.63
N THR A 3 15.39 2.12 -6.42
CA THR A 3 16.02 1.61 -7.64
C THR A 3 17.03 0.47 -7.37
N GLU A 4 17.79 0.57 -6.30
CA GLU A 4 18.78 -0.44 -5.92
C GLU A 4 18.08 -1.74 -5.47
N VAL A 5 17.01 -1.62 -4.68
CA VAL A 5 16.18 -2.77 -4.31
C VAL A 5 15.54 -3.40 -5.56
N PHE A 6 14.99 -2.58 -6.46
CA PHE A 6 14.41 -3.05 -7.73
C PHE A 6 15.41 -3.90 -8.55
N HIS A 7 16.65 -3.42 -8.73
CA HIS A 7 17.66 -4.16 -9.48
C HIS A 7 18.11 -5.45 -8.79
N ASN A 8 18.20 -5.43 -7.45
CA ASN A 8 18.53 -6.66 -6.70
C ASN A 8 17.36 -7.64 -6.74
N LEU A 9 16.11 -7.17 -6.67
CA LEU A 9 14.93 -8.02 -6.83
C LEU A 9 14.90 -8.69 -8.21
N LYS A 10 15.21 -7.93 -9.27
CA LYS A 10 15.35 -8.48 -10.63
C LYS A 10 16.37 -9.63 -10.67
N LYS A 11 17.51 -9.45 -10.02
CA LYS A 11 18.56 -10.47 -9.94
C LYS A 11 18.08 -11.71 -9.19
N VAL A 12 17.47 -11.55 -8.02
CA VAL A 12 16.92 -12.67 -7.22
C VAL A 12 15.91 -13.49 -8.02
N LEU A 13 14.98 -12.81 -8.72
CA LEU A 13 13.96 -13.46 -9.54
C LEU A 13 14.61 -14.21 -10.74
N HIS A 14 15.58 -13.59 -11.42
CA HIS A 14 16.29 -14.19 -12.52
C HIS A 14 17.08 -15.45 -12.09
N GLU A 15 17.76 -15.41 -10.95
CA GLU A 15 18.49 -16.57 -10.38
C GLU A 15 17.56 -17.75 -10.06
N ARG A 16 16.28 -17.46 -9.78
CA ARG A 16 15.22 -18.47 -9.57
C ARG A 16 14.56 -18.93 -10.88
N GLY A 17 14.97 -18.41 -12.03
CA GLY A 17 14.36 -18.70 -13.33
C GLY A 17 12.95 -18.11 -13.49
N LEU A 18 12.60 -17.09 -12.70
CA LEU A 18 11.29 -16.44 -12.72
C LEU A 18 11.27 -15.25 -13.69
N SER A 19 10.06 -14.89 -14.15
CA SER A 19 9.85 -13.73 -15.01
C SER A 19 10.29 -12.43 -14.34
N THR A 20 11.00 -11.60 -15.09
CA THR A 20 11.35 -10.22 -14.71
C THR A 20 10.67 -9.19 -15.60
N ALA A 21 9.57 -9.57 -16.27
CA ALA A 21 8.70 -8.64 -16.96
C ALA A 21 8.03 -7.72 -15.94
N VAL A 22 7.87 -6.44 -16.29
CA VAL A 22 7.22 -5.45 -15.44
C VAL A 22 5.75 -5.34 -15.79
N GLY A 23 4.92 -5.21 -14.75
CA GLY A 23 3.50 -4.89 -14.88
C GLY A 23 3.24 -3.41 -15.09
N ASP A 24 1.97 -3.03 -15.07
CA ASP A 24 1.52 -1.66 -15.35
C ASP A 24 2.07 -0.63 -14.35
N GLU A 25 2.23 -1.00 -13.11
CA GLU A 25 2.78 -0.13 -12.05
C GLU A 25 4.32 -0.16 -11.95
N GLY A 26 5.00 -0.79 -12.90
CA GLY A 26 6.46 -0.84 -13.00
C GLY A 26 7.13 -1.88 -12.11
N GLY A 27 6.39 -2.63 -11.30
CA GLY A 27 6.88 -3.74 -10.50
C GLY A 27 6.96 -5.05 -11.28
N PHE A 28 7.63 -6.07 -10.75
CA PHE A 28 7.66 -7.41 -11.34
C PHE A 28 6.40 -8.20 -11.00
N ALA A 29 5.97 -9.05 -11.93
CA ALA A 29 4.81 -9.94 -11.76
C ALA A 29 5.22 -11.41 -11.99
N PRO A 30 6.14 -11.97 -11.21
CA PRO A 30 6.56 -13.35 -11.33
C PRO A 30 5.51 -14.29 -10.74
N LYS A 31 5.54 -15.55 -11.17
CA LYS A 31 4.74 -16.60 -10.57
C LYS A 31 5.43 -17.12 -9.31
N LEU A 32 5.03 -16.62 -8.18
CA LEU A 32 5.52 -17.01 -6.85
C LEU A 32 4.59 -18.03 -6.19
N GLU A 33 5.06 -18.68 -5.12
CA GLU A 33 4.31 -19.73 -4.44
C GLU A 33 3.27 -19.19 -3.43
N GLY A 34 3.21 -17.87 -3.25
CA GLY A 34 2.28 -17.18 -2.36
C GLY A 34 2.88 -15.92 -1.73
N THR A 35 2.13 -15.30 -0.81
CA THR A 35 2.53 -14.03 -0.16
C THR A 35 3.84 -14.15 0.59
N GLU A 36 4.04 -15.22 1.36
CA GLU A 36 5.30 -15.38 2.10
C GLU A 36 6.51 -15.56 1.16
N ASP A 37 6.35 -16.23 0.04
CA ASP A 37 7.42 -16.34 -0.95
C ASP A 37 7.74 -14.96 -1.56
N ALA A 38 6.71 -14.15 -1.84
CA ALA A 38 6.89 -12.77 -2.29
C ALA A 38 7.62 -11.92 -1.24
N LEU A 39 7.21 -11.99 0.01
CA LEU A 39 7.84 -11.27 1.12
C LEU A 39 9.32 -11.68 1.30
N ASN A 40 9.61 -12.96 1.23
CA ASN A 40 10.98 -13.47 1.36
C ASN A 40 11.90 -12.98 0.23
N VAL A 41 11.44 -12.95 -1.03
CA VAL A 41 12.28 -12.43 -2.14
C VAL A 41 12.48 -10.92 -2.03
N ILE A 42 11.50 -10.17 -1.53
CA ILE A 42 11.61 -8.72 -1.30
C ILE A 42 12.60 -8.44 -0.17
N VAL A 43 12.48 -9.11 0.97
CA VAL A 43 13.41 -8.98 2.10
C VAL A 43 14.83 -9.27 1.65
N LYS A 44 15.04 -10.37 0.92
CA LYS A 44 16.34 -10.72 0.36
C LYS A 44 16.89 -9.64 -0.58
N ALA A 45 16.04 -9.04 -1.41
CA ALA A 45 16.45 -7.96 -2.31
C ALA A 45 16.86 -6.68 -1.55
N ILE A 46 16.16 -6.34 -0.46
CA ILE A 46 16.50 -5.22 0.42
C ILE A 46 17.88 -5.45 1.05
N GLU A 47 18.14 -6.63 1.59
CA GLU A 47 19.42 -6.99 2.20
C GLU A 47 20.57 -6.98 1.17
N LEU A 48 20.36 -7.52 -0.04
CA LEU A 48 21.35 -7.49 -1.12
C LEU A 48 21.63 -6.08 -1.62
N ALA A 49 20.69 -5.17 -1.49
CA ALA A 49 20.89 -3.76 -1.80
C ALA A 49 21.69 -3.01 -0.71
N GLY A 50 22.03 -3.69 0.40
CA GLY A 50 22.78 -3.12 1.52
C GLY A 50 21.94 -2.39 2.55
N TYR A 51 20.62 -2.58 2.53
CA TYR A 51 19.67 -1.96 3.46
C TYR A 51 19.16 -2.95 4.51
N VAL A 52 18.73 -2.42 5.65
CA VAL A 52 18.18 -3.21 6.75
C VAL A 52 16.65 -3.19 6.68
N PRO A 53 16.01 -4.36 6.42
CA PRO A 53 14.55 -4.46 6.45
C PRO A 53 13.98 -4.03 7.80
N GLY A 54 12.91 -3.25 7.79
CA GLY A 54 12.28 -2.73 9.01
C GLY A 54 12.95 -1.50 9.62
N LYS A 55 14.10 -1.07 9.08
CA LYS A 55 14.82 0.13 9.52
C LYS A 55 14.99 1.14 8.40
N ASP A 56 15.56 0.72 7.28
CA ASP A 56 15.82 1.57 6.13
C ASP A 56 14.70 1.47 5.09
N VAL A 57 14.14 0.27 4.94
CA VAL A 57 13.04 -0.06 4.00
C VAL A 57 12.04 -0.95 4.70
N ASN A 58 10.79 -0.55 4.70
CA ASN A 58 9.65 -1.36 5.15
C ASN A 58 8.84 -1.85 3.96
N ILE A 59 7.95 -2.80 4.22
CA ILE A 59 7.06 -3.37 3.21
C ILE A 59 5.66 -2.82 3.39
N GLY A 60 5.03 -2.41 2.29
CA GLY A 60 3.60 -2.16 2.19
C GLY A 60 2.93 -3.27 1.39
N LEU A 61 1.81 -3.79 1.87
CA LEU A 61 0.98 -4.73 1.14
C LEU A 61 -0.23 -4.00 0.54
N ASP A 62 -0.64 -4.42 -0.64
CA ASP A 62 -1.97 -4.21 -1.18
C ASP A 62 -2.59 -5.59 -1.40
N CYS A 63 -3.58 -5.93 -0.56
CA CYS A 63 -4.18 -7.25 -0.56
C CYS A 63 -5.32 -7.39 -1.58
N ALA A 64 -5.92 -6.27 -2.01
CA ALA A 64 -7.08 -6.22 -2.89
C ALA A 64 -8.16 -7.26 -2.50
N SER A 65 -8.48 -7.35 -1.21
CA SER A 65 -9.21 -8.49 -0.62
C SER A 65 -10.64 -8.63 -1.11
N SER A 66 -11.23 -7.56 -1.69
CA SER A 66 -12.54 -7.62 -2.33
C SER A 66 -12.59 -8.59 -3.51
N GLU A 67 -11.46 -8.83 -4.20
CA GLU A 67 -11.40 -9.70 -5.37
C GLU A 67 -11.61 -11.19 -5.05
N PHE A 68 -11.34 -11.61 -3.83
CA PHE A 68 -11.50 -13.00 -3.39
C PHE A 68 -12.44 -13.16 -2.19
N PHE A 69 -13.18 -12.13 -1.81
CA PHE A 69 -14.23 -12.21 -0.80
C PHE A 69 -15.56 -12.60 -1.43
N VAL A 70 -15.99 -13.83 -1.21
CA VAL A 70 -17.19 -14.41 -1.82
C VAL A 70 -18.02 -15.12 -0.76
N ASP A 71 -19.33 -14.88 -0.74
CA ASP A 71 -20.27 -15.50 0.18
C ASP A 71 -19.87 -15.36 1.66
N GLY A 72 -19.30 -14.21 2.03
CA GLY A 72 -18.91 -13.89 3.41
C GLY A 72 -17.60 -14.53 3.87
N VAL A 73 -16.80 -15.07 2.96
CA VAL A 73 -15.50 -15.67 3.26
C VAL A 73 -14.40 -15.23 2.28
N TYR A 74 -13.17 -15.16 2.74
CA TYR A 74 -11.99 -14.91 1.92
C TYR A 74 -11.53 -16.22 1.31
N ASN A 75 -11.80 -16.40 0.00
CA ASN A 75 -11.59 -17.65 -0.71
C ASN A 75 -10.27 -17.66 -1.49
N TYR A 76 -9.21 -18.07 -0.87
CA TYR A 76 -7.88 -18.17 -1.48
C TYR A 76 -7.78 -19.22 -2.60
N GLN A 77 -8.79 -20.08 -2.78
CA GLN A 77 -8.84 -21.04 -3.89
C GLN A 77 -9.21 -20.38 -5.22
N GLN A 78 -9.80 -19.17 -5.20
CA GLN A 78 -10.28 -18.47 -6.39
C GLN A 78 -9.26 -17.49 -6.98
N LEU A 79 -8.12 -17.28 -6.32
CA LEU A 79 -7.05 -16.46 -6.89
C LEU A 79 -6.63 -17.06 -8.23
N LYS A 80 -6.72 -16.25 -9.28
CA LYS A 80 -6.53 -16.66 -10.67
C LYS A 80 -5.27 -17.52 -10.83
N ASP A 81 -5.41 -18.66 -11.48
CA ASP A 81 -4.41 -19.66 -11.85
C ASP A 81 -4.15 -20.84 -10.90
N GLY A 82 -4.97 -21.05 -9.86
CA GLY A 82 -4.97 -22.30 -9.09
C GLY A 82 -3.65 -22.68 -8.40
N GLN A 83 -2.78 -21.71 -8.15
CA GLN A 83 -1.41 -21.94 -7.68
C GLN A 83 -1.02 -21.20 -6.40
N VAL A 84 -1.96 -20.53 -5.75
CA VAL A 84 -1.67 -19.90 -4.48
C VAL A 84 -1.76 -20.96 -3.39
N LYS A 85 -0.60 -21.37 -2.88
CA LYS A 85 -0.49 -22.28 -1.73
C LYS A 85 -0.74 -21.55 -0.40
N GLU A 86 -1.21 -20.30 -0.46
CA GLU A 86 -1.50 -19.52 0.73
C GLU A 86 -2.57 -20.19 1.56
N VAL A 87 -2.37 -20.16 2.86
CA VAL A 87 -3.25 -20.77 3.86
C VAL A 87 -3.80 -22.14 3.44
N ASN A 88 -3.01 -22.91 2.67
CA ASN A 88 -3.38 -24.22 2.10
C ASN A 88 -4.64 -24.18 1.23
N GLY A 89 -4.92 -23.09 0.54
CA GLY A 89 -6.13 -22.90 -0.27
C GLY A 89 -7.42 -22.89 0.55
N GLN A 90 -7.37 -22.45 1.80
CA GLN A 90 -8.55 -22.43 2.68
C GLN A 90 -9.45 -21.23 2.41
N LYS A 91 -10.68 -21.35 2.89
CA LYS A 91 -11.63 -20.25 3.02
C LYS A 91 -11.52 -19.70 4.44
N LEU A 92 -11.26 -18.42 4.57
CA LEU A 92 -11.11 -17.76 5.87
C LEU A 92 -12.34 -16.92 6.20
N THR A 93 -12.78 -16.96 7.43
CA THR A 93 -13.71 -15.96 7.98
C THR A 93 -13.00 -14.63 8.15
N SER A 94 -13.75 -13.54 8.40
CA SER A 94 -13.16 -12.21 8.65
C SER A 94 -12.15 -12.23 9.80
N LEU A 95 -12.44 -12.93 10.89
CA LEU A 95 -11.52 -13.09 12.02
C LEU A 95 -10.24 -13.82 11.59
N GLN A 96 -10.37 -14.93 10.89
CA GLN A 96 -9.20 -15.71 10.44
C GLN A 96 -8.34 -14.93 9.43
N GLN A 97 -8.96 -14.12 8.56
CA GLN A 97 -8.24 -13.21 7.66
C GLN A 97 -7.43 -12.18 8.45
N ALA A 98 -8.04 -11.56 9.47
CA ALA A 98 -7.35 -10.61 10.33
C ALA A 98 -6.20 -11.26 11.11
N GLU A 99 -6.38 -12.48 11.64
CA GLU A 99 -5.33 -13.27 12.30
C GLU A 99 -4.19 -13.61 11.34
N TYR A 100 -4.50 -13.97 10.10
CA TYR A 100 -3.49 -14.23 9.06
C TYR A 100 -2.65 -12.98 8.78
N LEU A 101 -3.30 -11.83 8.52
CA LEU A 101 -2.60 -10.56 8.27
C LEU A 101 -1.75 -10.14 9.48
N LYS A 102 -2.26 -10.32 10.70
CA LYS A 102 -1.50 -10.10 11.92
C LYS A 102 -0.23 -10.95 11.94
N SER A 103 -0.33 -12.23 11.60
CA SER A 103 0.82 -13.15 11.59
C SER A 103 1.91 -12.69 10.60
N LEU A 104 1.51 -12.13 9.46
CA LEU A 104 2.46 -11.55 8.50
C LEU A 104 3.15 -10.30 9.05
N VAL A 105 2.41 -9.39 9.71
CA VAL A 105 2.97 -8.19 10.36
C VAL A 105 3.93 -8.54 11.50
N GLU A 106 3.69 -9.65 12.20
CA GLU A 106 4.58 -10.14 13.26
C GLU A 106 5.88 -10.76 12.73
N LYS A 107 5.82 -11.35 11.54
CA LYS A 107 6.93 -12.09 10.92
C LYS A 107 7.80 -11.23 10.00
N TYR A 108 7.22 -10.25 9.33
CA TYR A 108 7.87 -9.44 8.30
C TYR A 108 7.84 -7.95 8.66
N PRO A 109 8.74 -7.13 8.12
CA PRO A 109 8.78 -5.69 8.36
C PRO A 109 7.69 -4.95 7.58
N ILE A 110 6.43 -5.28 7.85
CA ILE A 110 5.25 -4.70 7.21
C ILE A 110 4.75 -3.53 8.07
N ASP A 111 4.76 -2.32 7.51
CA ASP A 111 4.29 -1.11 8.16
C ASP A 111 2.91 -0.66 7.64
N SER A 112 2.48 -1.17 6.49
CA SER A 112 1.22 -0.75 5.85
C SER A 112 0.53 -1.91 5.15
N ILE A 113 -0.80 -2.00 5.29
CA ILE A 113 -1.66 -2.93 4.56
C ILE A 113 -2.80 -2.13 3.93
N GLU A 114 -2.88 -2.14 2.61
CA GLU A 114 -3.99 -1.61 1.82
C GLU A 114 -4.98 -2.71 1.54
N ASP A 115 -6.27 -2.41 1.70
CA ASP A 115 -7.41 -3.30 1.47
C ASP A 115 -7.22 -4.73 2.02
N GLY A 116 -6.75 -4.81 3.27
CA GLY A 116 -6.56 -6.08 3.98
C GLY A 116 -7.86 -6.86 4.21
N MET A 117 -9.00 -6.16 4.16
CA MET A 117 -10.35 -6.71 4.21
C MET A 117 -11.16 -6.20 3.01
N ALA A 118 -12.24 -6.91 2.67
CA ALA A 118 -13.13 -6.52 1.57
C ALA A 118 -13.87 -5.21 1.86
N GLU A 119 -14.21 -4.45 0.82
CA GLU A 119 -14.88 -3.16 0.88
C GLU A 119 -16.23 -3.18 1.60
N ASN A 120 -16.90 -4.33 1.61
CA ASN A 120 -18.20 -4.53 2.27
C ASN A 120 -18.11 -5.19 3.65
N ASP A 121 -16.92 -5.64 4.06
CA ASP A 121 -16.70 -6.32 5.35
C ASP A 121 -16.30 -5.34 6.46
N TRP A 122 -17.21 -4.43 6.81
CA TRP A 122 -16.97 -3.39 7.83
C TRP A 122 -16.66 -3.99 9.21
N GLU A 123 -17.25 -5.14 9.53
CA GLU A 123 -16.96 -5.86 10.79
C GLU A 123 -15.52 -6.41 10.78
N GLY A 124 -15.13 -7.04 9.69
CA GLY A 124 -13.74 -7.49 9.50
C GLY A 124 -12.74 -6.34 9.57
N TRP A 125 -13.03 -5.21 8.94
CA TRP A 125 -12.18 -4.02 9.03
C TRP A 125 -12.01 -3.53 10.47
N LYS A 126 -13.10 -3.52 11.26
CA LYS A 126 -13.04 -3.16 12.67
C LYS A 126 -12.17 -4.14 13.45
N ILE A 127 -12.39 -5.44 13.28
CA ILE A 127 -11.57 -6.50 13.91
C ILE A 127 -10.08 -6.31 13.58
N LEU A 128 -9.75 -6.12 12.30
CA LEU A 128 -8.37 -5.91 11.86
C LEU A 128 -7.77 -4.65 12.50
N THR A 129 -8.53 -3.56 12.55
CA THR A 129 -8.08 -2.28 13.12
C THR A 129 -7.81 -2.41 14.62
N GLU A 130 -8.71 -3.06 15.36
CA GLU A 130 -8.50 -3.32 16.79
C GLU A 130 -7.30 -4.23 17.04
N MET A 131 -7.01 -5.16 16.13
CA MET A 131 -5.95 -6.15 16.27
C MET A 131 -4.54 -5.62 16.01
N ILE A 132 -4.36 -4.77 14.99
CA ILE A 132 -3.04 -4.32 14.54
C ILE A 132 -2.94 -2.83 14.18
N GLY A 133 -4.02 -2.06 14.30
CA GLY A 133 -4.04 -0.66 13.88
C GLY A 133 -3.15 0.28 14.70
N ASP A 134 -2.69 -0.14 15.87
CA ASP A 134 -1.73 0.58 16.70
C ASP A 134 -0.28 0.49 16.19
N ARG A 135 0.03 -0.51 15.38
CA ARG A 135 1.38 -0.80 14.89
C ARG A 135 1.50 -0.93 13.36
N CYS A 136 0.39 -0.93 12.64
CA CYS A 136 0.36 -1.04 11.19
C CYS A 136 -0.61 -0.01 10.60
N GLN A 137 -0.18 0.68 9.54
CA GLN A 137 -1.07 1.53 8.77
C GLN A 137 -2.05 0.66 7.99
N LEU A 138 -3.34 0.89 8.19
CA LEU A 138 -4.43 0.18 7.51
C LEU A 138 -5.12 1.14 6.55
N VAL A 139 -4.84 0.97 5.26
CA VAL A 139 -5.26 1.88 4.19
C VAL A 139 -6.53 1.35 3.54
N GLY A 140 -7.58 2.16 3.55
CA GLY A 140 -8.79 1.87 2.77
C GLY A 140 -8.71 2.52 1.39
N ASP A 141 -8.62 1.71 0.33
CA ASP A 141 -8.79 2.10 -1.06
C ASP A 141 -10.24 1.86 -1.49
N ASP A 142 -10.60 0.62 -1.79
CA ASP A 142 -11.97 0.26 -2.17
C ASP A 142 -12.99 0.52 -1.04
N LEU A 143 -12.54 0.43 0.22
CA LEU A 143 -13.36 0.76 1.39
C LEU A 143 -13.88 2.19 1.36
N PHE A 144 -13.06 3.15 0.94
CA PHE A 144 -13.37 4.59 1.03
C PHE A 144 -13.57 5.26 -0.32
N VAL A 145 -13.02 4.73 -1.40
CA VAL A 145 -13.11 5.24 -2.78
C VAL A 145 -12.89 6.76 -2.88
N THR A 146 -11.98 7.32 -2.06
CA THR A 146 -11.70 8.76 -1.92
C THR A 146 -12.95 9.59 -1.52
N ASN A 147 -13.99 8.96 -0.97
CA ASN A 147 -15.28 9.58 -0.69
C ASN A 147 -15.43 9.91 0.80
N VAL A 148 -15.67 11.20 1.12
CA VAL A 148 -15.83 11.69 2.50
C VAL A 148 -16.95 11.00 3.28
N LYS A 149 -18.00 10.51 2.60
CA LYS A 149 -19.10 9.79 3.29
C LYS A 149 -18.67 8.43 3.79
N TYR A 150 -17.92 7.67 2.95
CA TYR A 150 -17.40 6.37 3.35
C TYR A 150 -16.27 6.53 4.36
N LEU A 151 -15.41 7.53 4.19
CA LEU A 151 -14.39 7.85 5.18
C LEU A 151 -14.98 8.18 6.54
N GLN A 152 -16.03 9.05 6.59
CA GLN A 152 -16.74 9.37 7.85
C GLN A 152 -17.32 8.12 8.49
N LYS A 153 -17.96 7.24 7.69
CA LYS A 153 -18.47 5.96 8.20
C LYS A 153 -17.34 5.10 8.80
N GLY A 154 -16.18 5.02 8.16
CA GLY A 154 -15.03 4.29 8.70
C GLY A 154 -14.54 4.87 10.02
N ILE A 155 -14.45 6.21 10.11
CA ILE A 155 -14.09 6.92 11.33
C ILE A 155 -15.08 6.60 12.46
N ASP A 156 -16.37 6.70 12.18
CA ASP A 156 -17.44 6.45 13.18
C ASP A 156 -17.44 5.00 13.68
N LEU A 157 -17.08 4.04 12.81
CA LEU A 157 -17.00 2.61 13.14
C LEU A 157 -15.66 2.18 13.73
N GLY A 158 -14.62 3.03 13.65
CA GLY A 158 -13.25 2.67 14.04
C GLY A 158 -12.58 1.69 13.08
N CYS A 159 -12.84 1.82 11.77
CA CYS A 159 -12.32 0.97 10.72
C CYS A 159 -11.18 1.66 9.96
N ALA A 160 -10.05 0.98 9.77
CA ALA A 160 -8.84 1.52 9.16
C ALA A 160 -8.20 2.66 9.98
N ASN A 161 -7.11 3.24 9.49
CA ASN A 161 -6.47 4.42 10.05
C ASN A 161 -5.78 5.29 9.00
N SER A 162 -6.04 4.97 7.73
CA SER A 162 -5.51 5.68 6.56
C SER A 162 -6.48 5.57 5.38
N ILE A 163 -6.44 6.54 4.49
CA ILE A 163 -7.20 6.54 3.22
C ILE A 163 -6.24 6.58 2.05
N LEU A 164 -6.51 5.78 1.01
CA LEU A 164 -5.90 5.98 -0.31
C LEU A 164 -6.67 7.06 -1.07
N VAL A 165 -5.95 8.02 -1.62
CA VAL A 165 -6.55 9.20 -2.28
C VAL A 165 -6.22 9.17 -3.77
N LYS A 166 -7.24 8.94 -4.59
CA LYS A 166 -7.17 8.93 -6.04
C LYS A 166 -7.99 10.10 -6.60
N VAL A 167 -7.31 11.14 -7.09
CA VAL A 167 -7.94 12.40 -7.51
C VAL A 167 -9.05 12.18 -8.54
N ASN A 168 -8.81 11.32 -9.52
CA ASN A 168 -9.78 11.06 -10.59
C ASN A 168 -10.90 10.06 -10.20
N GLN A 169 -10.79 9.39 -9.06
CA GLN A 169 -11.84 8.49 -8.55
C GLN A 169 -13.01 9.29 -7.98
N ILE A 170 -12.72 10.31 -7.17
CA ILE A 170 -13.73 11.24 -6.69
C ILE A 170 -14.05 12.33 -7.72
N GLY A 171 -13.10 12.71 -8.59
CA GLY A 171 -13.32 13.45 -9.79
C GLY A 171 -13.12 14.97 -9.71
N SER A 172 -12.88 15.55 -8.54
CA SER A 172 -12.52 16.96 -8.39
C SER A 172 -11.45 17.17 -7.34
N LEU A 173 -10.60 18.20 -7.56
CA LEU A 173 -9.57 18.57 -6.59
C LEU A 173 -10.20 19.01 -5.25
N THR A 174 -11.31 19.72 -5.29
CA THR A 174 -12.01 20.17 -4.08
C THR A 174 -12.45 19.00 -3.20
N GLU A 175 -13.04 17.95 -3.78
CA GLU A 175 -13.45 16.76 -3.02
C GLU A 175 -12.25 15.95 -2.56
N THR A 176 -11.20 15.86 -3.38
CA THR A 176 -9.92 15.26 -2.99
C THR A 176 -9.35 15.92 -1.74
N LEU A 177 -9.23 17.25 -1.74
CA LEU A 177 -8.70 18.01 -0.61
C LEU A 177 -9.58 17.86 0.65
N ARG A 178 -10.91 17.81 0.49
CA ARG A 178 -11.84 17.51 1.60
C ARG A 178 -11.62 16.14 2.21
N ALA A 179 -11.35 15.13 1.38
CA ALA A 179 -11.06 13.77 1.89
C ALA A 179 -9.75 13.75 2.69
N VAL A 180 -8.70 14.38 2.19
CA VAL A 180 -7.42 14.53 2.89
C VAL A 180 -7.61 15.28 4.22
N GLU A 181 -8.30 16.42 4.21
CA GLU A 181 -8.55 17.23 5.39
C GLU A 181 -9.36 16.45 6.44
N LEU A 182 -10.43 15.75 6.03
CA LEU A 182 -11.24 14.93 6.93
C LEU A 182 -10.41 13.83 7.58
N ALA A 183 -9.57 13.13 6.80
CA ALA A 183 -8.65 12.11 7.31
C ALA A 183 -7.72 12.68 8.39
N GLN A 184 -6.98 13.74 8.05
CA GLN A 184 -5.98 14.35 8.93
C GLN A 184 -6.60 14.89 10.23
N ARG A 185 -7.78 15.54 10.16
CA ARG A 185 -8.50 16.04 11.35
C ARG A 185 -8.96 14.94 12.30
N ASN A 186 -9.10 13.72 11.81
CA ASN A 186 -9.53 12.57 12.62
C ASN A 186 -8.38 11.58 12.94
N GLY A 187 -7.13 12.01 12.77
CA GLY A 187 -5.96 11.20 13.09
C GLY A 187 -5.69 10.06 12.10
N TYR A 188 -6.34 10.08 10.94
CA TYR A 188 -6.02 9.20 9.82
C TYR A 188 -4.91 9.79 8.98
N THR A 189 -4.07 8.94 8.40
CA THR A 189 -3.12 9.34 7.37
C THR A 189 -3.79 9.33 5.99
N ALA A 190 -3.17 9.98 5.02
CA ALA A 190 -3.59 9.95 3.63
C ALA A 190 -2.41 9.55 2.74
N VAL A 191 -2.64 8.65 1.80
CA VAL A 191 -1.67 8.23 0.80
C VAL A 191 -2.15 8.72 -0.55
N ILE A 192 -1.46 9.68 -1.15
CA ILE A 192 -1.79 10.17 -2.49
C ILE A 192 -1.36 9.10 -3.50
N SER A 193 -2.29 8.70 -4.37
CA SER A 193 -2.08 7.52 -5.22
C SER A 193 -2.22 7.81 -6.70
N HIS A 194 -1.39 7.10 -7.48
CA HIS A 194 -1.57 6.93 -8.91
C HIS A 194 -2.73 5.99 -9.23
N ARG A 195 -2.90 5.67 -10.51
CA ARG A 195 -3.77 4.60 -11.02
C ARG A 195 -2.93 3.58 -11.79
N SER A 196 -3.50 2.38 -12.03
CA SER A 196 -2.86 1.36 -12.88
C SER A 196 -2.64 1.89 -14.30
N GLY A 197 -3.65 2.54 -14.88
CA GLY A 197 -3.52 3.32 -16.13
C GLY A 197 -3.05 4.73 -15.80
N GLU A 198 -1.81 5.05 -16.12
CA GLU A 198 -1.17 6.34 -15.84
C GLU A 198 -0.58 7.00 -17.08
N THR A 199 -0.28 8.30 -16.94
CA THR A 199 0.45 9.12 -17.89
C THR A 199 1.69 9.71 -17.19
N GLU A 200 2.46 10.52 -17.94
CA GLU A 200 3.60 11.26 -17.36
C GLU A 200 3.17 12.54 -16.61
N ASP A 201 1.87 12.78 -16.42
CA ASP A 201 1.38 13.84 -15.53
C ASP A 201 1.91 13.63 -14.10
N ALA A 202 2.44 14.68 -13.49
CA ALA A 202 3.10 14.63 -12.21
C ALA A 202 2.33 15.33 -11.08
N THR A 203 1.13 15.83 -11.34
CA THR A 203 0.33 16.67 -10.43
C THR A 203 0.11 16.01 -9.05
N ILE A 204 0.01 14.67 -8.98
CA ILE A 204 -0.15 13.99 -7.69
C ILE A 204 1.06 14.16 -6.76
N ALA A 205 2.25 14.39 -7.29
CA ALA A 205 3.43 14.71 -6.48
C ALA A 205 3.29 16.09 -5.81
N ASP A 206 2.82 17.08 -6.56
CA ASP A 206 2.52 18.42 -6.03
C ASP A 206 1.43 18.37 -4.95
N ILE A 207 0.36 17.60 -5.19
CA ILE A 207 -0.73 17.43 -4.23
C ILE A 207 -0.22 16.77 -2.95
N ALA A 208 0.62 15.72 -3.05
CA ALA A 208 1.16 15.02 -1.89
C ALA A 208 1.96 15.96 -0.96
N VAL A 209 2.79 16.83 -1.55
CA VAL A 209 3.57 17.81 -0.80
C VAL A 209 2.70 18.95 -0.30
N ALA A 210 1.85 19.54 -1.17
CA ALA A 210 1.01 20.68 -0.82
C ALA A 210 0.00 20.41 0.29
N THR A 211 -0.49 19.18 0.40
CA THR A 211 -1.41 18.76 1.46
C THR A 211 -0.70 18.25 2.71
N ASN A 212 0.63 18.19 2.66
CA ASN A 212 1.43 17.54 3.71
C ASN A 212 0.94 16.11 4.02
N ALA A 213 0.54 15.36 2.99
CA ALA A 213 0.08 13.98 3.14
C ALA A 213 1.20 13.06 3.65
N GLY A 214 2.46 13.42 3.37
CA GLY A 214 3.65 12.70 3.82
C GLY A 214 3.90 11.38 3.11
N GLN A 215 2.99 10.95 2.25
CA GLN A 215 3.04 9.66 1.56
C GLN A 215 2.51 9.77 0.12
N ILE A 216 3.12 9.01 -0.78
CA ILE A 216 2.66 8.83 -2.15
C ILE A 216 2.82 7.37 -2.57
N LYS A 217 1.79 6.79 -3.19
CA LYS A 217 1.85 5.49 -3.87
C LYS A 217 1.90 5.79 -5.37
N THR A 218 3.05 5.61 -6.01
CA THR A 218 3.22 6.05 -7.40
C THR A 218 3.97 5.07 -8.30
N GLY A 219 4.00 3.81 -7.89
CA GLY A 219 4.61 2.72 -8.67
C GLY A 219 6.08 2.51 -8.37
N SER A 220 6.65 1.52 -9.03
CA SER A 220 8.06 1.17 -8.91
C SER A 220 8.95 2.19 -9.64
N ALA A 221 10.25 2.19 -9.34
CA ALA A 221 11.26 3.03 -10.00
C ALA A 221 11.57 2.50 -11.42
N SER A 222 10.53 2.33 -12.23
CA SER A 222 10.53 1.80 -13.59
C SER A 222 9.36 2.43 -14.36
N ARG A 223 9.46 2.53 -15.68
CA ARG A 223 8.51 3.21 -16.58
C ARG A 223 8.46 4.75 -16.38
N SER A 224 8.37 5.48 -17.47
CA SER A 224 8.38 6.95 -17.45
C SER A 224 7.15 7.57 -16.78
N ASP A 225 5.99 6.93 -16.89
CA ASP A 225 4.74 7.31 -16.24
C ASP A 225 4.83 7.28 -14.70
N ARG A 226 5.70 6.45 -14.14
CA ARG A 226 5.99 6.40 -12.69
C ARG A 226 7.13 7.35 -12.32
N MET A 227 8.22 7.31 -13.09
CA MET A 227 9.39 8.15 -12.84
C MET A 227 9.09 9.65 -12.93
N ALA A 228 8.10 10.06 -13.71
CA ALA A 228 7.67 11.47 -13.80
C ALA A 228 7.31 12.04 -12.42
N LYS A 229 6.63 11.28 -11.56
CA LYS A 229 6.25 11.68 -10.19
C LYS A 229 7.46 11.78 -9.26
N TYR A 230 8.36 10.79 -9.32
CA TYR A 230 9.62 10.85 -8.55
C TYR A 230 10.49 12.04 -8.96
N ASN A 231 10.61 12.31 -10.25
CA ASN A 231 11.34 13.48 -10.76
C ASN A 231 10.68 14.80 -10.32
N GLN A 232 9.36 14.86 -10.21
CA GLN A 232 8.66 16.03 -9.70
C GLN A 232 8.95 16.25 -8.21
N LEU A 233 8.95 15.18 -7.41
CA LEU A 233 9.34 15.28 -5.99
C LEU A 233 10.77 15.82 -5.82
N LEU A 234 11.72 15.42 -6.69
CA LEU A 234 13.08 15.98 -6.67
C LEU A 234 13.11 17.48 -6.99
N ARG A 235 12.29 17.95 -7.96
CA ARG A 235 12.19 19.38 -8.28
C ARG A 235 11.59 20.16 -7.11
N ILE A 236 10.56 19.62 -6.45
CA ILE A 236 9.95 20.25 -5.28
C ILE A 236 10.96 20.31 -4.12
N GLU A 237 11.75 19.25 -3.90
CA GLU A 237 12.81 19.23 -2.89
C GLU A 237 13.85 20.34 -3.18
N GLU A 238 14.26 20.50 -4.43
CA GLU A 238 15.20 21.55 -4.85
C GLU A 238 14.62 22.97 -4.59
N GLU A 239 13.34 23.20 -4.90
CA GLU A 239 12.66 24.46 -4.64
C GLU A 239 12.53 24.78 -3.14
N LEU A 240 12.22 23.78 -2.33
CA LEU A 240 12.08 23.93 -0.88
C LEU A 240 13.43 24.08 -0.15
N GLY A 241 14.51 23.58 -0.73
CA GLY A 241 15.86 23.66 -0.16
C GLY A 241 15.90 23.11 1.26
N SER A 242 16.37 23.92 2.21
CA SER A 242 16.50 23.52 3.62
C SER A 242 15.17 23.33 4.36
N ALA A 243 14.04 23.74 3.78
CA ALA A 243 12.71 23.50 4.33
C ALA A 243 12.15 22.12 3.96
N ALA A 244 12.78 21.43 2.99
CA ALA A 244 12.35 20.10 2.60
C ALA A 244 12.54 19.09 3.72
N GLN A 245 11.48 18.27 3.98
CA GLN A 245 11.53 17.19 4.94
C GLN A 245 10.98 15.93 4.26
N TYR A 246 11.67 14.80 4.43
CA TYR A 246 11.24 13.52 3.88
C TYR A 246 10.23 12.85 4.81
N GLY A 247 8.96 12.88 4.40
CA GLY A 247 7.87 12.23 5.11
C GLY A 247 7.70 12.70 6.57
N TYR A 248 6.95 11.93 7.34
CA TYR A 248 6.77 12.19 8.78
C TYR A 248 7.88 11.57 9.66
N GLY A 249 8.93 11.04 9.06
CA GLY A 249 9.94 10.26 9.76
C GLY A 249 9.32 8.98 10.36
N LYS A 250 9.81 8.55 11.52
CA LYS A 250 9.30 7.35 12.22
C LYS A 250 7.85 7.46 12.73
N LYS A 251 7.12 8.53 12.40
CA LYS A 251 5.77 8.85 12.88
C LYS A 251 4.66 8.50 11.90
N THR A 252 4.87 7.58 10.96
CA THR A 252 3.75 6.91 10.27
C THR A 252 2.98 5.99 11.22
N ARG A 253 3.55 5.68 12.38
CA ARG A 253 2.85 5.11 13.52
C ARG A 253 2.21 6.24 14.34
N ARG A 254 0.96 6.08 14.80
CA ARG A 254 0.31 7.01 15.74
C ARG A 254 1.32 7.41 16.83
N PRO A 255 1.41 8.70 17.19
CA PRO A 255 2.15 9.06 18.38
C PRO A 255 1.55 8.32 19.58
N GLU A 256 2.42 7.75 20.41
CA GLU A 256 2.06 7.24 21.74
C GLU A 256 1.38 8.33 22.57
#